data_b4144a2b4255eb7c0117a9ea808b3cbf
#
_entry.id   b4144a2b4255eb7c0117a9ea808b3cbf
#
_cell.length_a   1.000
_cell.length_b   1.000
_cell.length_c   1.000
_cell.angle_alpha   90.00
_cell.angle_beta   90.00
_cell.angle_gamma   90.00
#
_symmetry.space_group_name_H-M   'P 1'
#
loop_
_entity.id
_entity.type
_entity.pdbx_description
1 polymer ?
#
loop_
_entity_poly.entity_id
_entity_poly.type
_entity_poly.pdbx_seq_one_letter_code
_entity_poly.pdbx_strand_id
1 'polypeptide(L)'
;MTRILAAITLPLSIVLTILVTIVCSVPIIIAGMVKLLLPVPGIWRKVSIFCNFMMYCWCAGLAALLRLNPHLQWDVEGLEGLSKKNWYLLICNHRSWADIVVLCVLFRKHIPMNKYFLKQQLAWVPFIGLACWALDMPFMKRYSRSYLLRHPDRRGKDVETTRRSCEKFRRYPTTIVNFVEGSRFTHEKRQQTHSPYQHLLPPKAAGIAMAINVLGSQFDKLLNITLCSPNNDRHPFYDMLSGRLTRIVVRVQLEPINEELHGDYVNDKTFKRRFQRWLNTLWDKKDIQIEEIKTSYKNAGQ
;
A
#
# COMPACT_ATOMS: atom_id res chain seq x y z
N MET A 1 11.24 5.82 -27.15
CA MET A 1 12.56 6.01 -26.49
C MET A 1 13.53 4.98 -27.04
N THR A 2 14.70 5.39 -27.55
CA THR A 2 15.69 4.49 -28.14
C THR A 2 16.26 3.55 -27.07
N ARG A 3 16.69 2.33 -27.44
CA ARG A 3 17.33 1.35 -26.52
C ARG A 3 18.54 1.94 -25.79
N ILE A 4 19.29 2.82 -26.47
CA ILE A 4 20.46 3.52 -25.93
C ILE A 4 20.07 4.44 -24.76
N LEU A 5 19.01 5.25 -24.92
CA LEU A 5 18.56 6.16 -23.86
C LEU A 5 18.07 5.38 -22.63
N ALA A 6 17.37 4.26 -22.81
CA ALA A 6 16.96 3.40 -21.71
C ALA A 6 18.14 2.75 -20.97
N ALA A 7 19.22 2.43 -21.68
CA ALA A 7 20.43 1.86 -21.09
C ALA A 7 21.17 2.86 -20.19
N ILE A 8 21.07 4.16 -20.45
CA ILE A 8 21.64 5.22 -19.61
C ILE A 8 20.68 5.58 -18.47
N THR A 9 19.38 5.71 -18.79
CA THR A 9 18.37 6.15 -17.82
C THR A 9 18.20 5.15 -16.67
N LEU A 10 18.24 3.86 -16.96
CA LEU A 10 18.04 2.81 -15.94
C LEU A 10 19.09 2.87 -14.81
N PRO A 11 20.41 2.79 -15.06
CA PRO A 11 21.39 2.86 -13.99
C PRO A 11 21.36 4.22 -13.27
N LEU A 12 21.17 5.31 -13.98
CA LEU A 12 21.06 6.64 -13.38
C LEU A 12 19.85 6.70 -12.43
N SER A 13 18.67 6.25 -12.85
CA SER A 13 17.46 6.22 -12.00
C SER A 13 17.65 5.32 -10.79
N ILE A 14 18.33 4.18 -10.93
CA ILE A 14 18.64 3.29 -9.81
C ILE A 14 19.54 4.02 -8.81
N VAL A 15 20.65 4.61 -9.27
CA VAL A 15 21.60 5.34 -8.40
C VAL A 15 20.90 6.49 -7.67
N LEU A 16 20.13 7.31 -8.39
CA LEU A 16 19.40 8.43 -7.81
C LEU A 16 18.33 7.96 -6.81
N THR A 17 17.61 6.88 -7.11
CA THR A 17 16.62 6.29 -6.18
C THR A 17 17.29 5.79 -4.91
N ILE A 18 18.45 5.11 -5.03
CA ILE A 18 19.24 4.65 -3.89
C ILE A 18 19.73 5.85 -3.08
N LEU A 19 20.27 6.89 -3.72
CA LEU A 19 20.76 8.09 -3.05
C LEU A 19 19.63 8.79 -2.25
N VAL A 20 18.49 9.04 -2.89
CA VAL A 20 17.30 9.62 -2.21
C VAL A 20 16.86 8.74 -1.04
N THR A 21 16.89 7.42 -1.22
CA THR A 21 16.50 6.49 -0.16
C THR A 21 17.48 6.53 1.00
N ILE A 22 18.79 6.55 0.76
CA ILE A 22 19.81 6.66 1.81
C ILE A 22 19.68 7.99 2.56
N VAL A 23 19.60 9.12 1.83
CA VAL A 23 19.49 10.47 2.42
C VAL A 23 18.27 10.58 3.33
N CYS A 24 17.15 9.98 2.97
CA CYS A 24 15.95 10.04 3.80
C CYS A 24 15.89 8.95 4.89
N SER A 25 16.42 7.74 4.64
CA SER A 25 16.33 6.64 5.60
C SER A 25 17.34 6.73 6.74
N VAL A 26 18.55 7.26 6.50
CA VAL A 26 19.56 7.44 7.56
C VAL A 26 19.05 8.32 8.71
N PRO A 27 18.47 9.51 8.48
CA PRO A 27 17.85 10.30 9.55
C PRO A 27 16.70 9.59 10.26
N ILE A 28 15.89 8.81 9.52
CA ILE A 28 14.81 8.01 10.12
C ILE A 28 15.37 6.94 11.05
N ILE A 29 16.45 6.27 10.66
CA ILE A 29 17.11 5.24 11.47
C ILE A 29 17.69 5.85 12.75
N ILE A 30 18.40 6.98 12.63
CA ILE A 30 18.97 7.73 13.78
C ILE A 30 17.83 8.15 14.73
N ALA A 31 16.76 8.74 14.19
CA ALA A 31 15.59 9.12 14.97
C ALA A 31 14.90 7.92 15.62
N GLY A 32 14.89 6.76 14.93
CA GLY A 32 14.41 5.50 15.47
C GLY A 32 15.25 5.02 16.66
N MET A 33 16.57 5.14 16.61
CA MET A 33 17.45 4.84 17.75
C MET A 33 17.16 5.77 18.93
N VAL A 34 16.98 7.06 18.71
CA VAL A 34 16.57 8.01 19.76
C VAL A 34 15.24 7.59 20.39
N LYS A 35 14.27 7.20 19.57
CA LYS A 35 12.96 6.71 20.03
C LYS A 35 13.06 5.43 20.86
N LEU A 36 14.03 4.56 20.55
CA LEU A 36 14.29 3.32 21.28
C LEU A 36 14.95 3.58 22.63
N LEU A 37 15.93 4.48 22.67
CA LEU A 37 16.72 4.80 23.88
C LEU A 37 15.94 5.68 24.86
N LEU A 38 15.05 6.54 24.37
CA LEU A 38 14.30 7.50 25.18
C LEU A 38 12.78 7.22 25.09
N PRO A 39 12.23 6.31 25.88
CA PRO A 39 10.82 5.91 25.83
C PRO A 39 9.87 6.94 26.48
N VAL A 40 10.08 8.23 26.18
CA VAL A 40 9.27 9.34 26.67
C VAL A 40 8.19 9.70 25.64
N PRO A 41 6.89 9.70 26.00
CA PRO A 41 5.79 9.95 25.04
C PRO A 41 5.93 11.23 24.22
N GLY A 42 6.41 12.32 24.83
CA GLY A 42 6.66 13.59 24.15
C GLY A 42 7.75 13.51 23.08
N ILE A 43 8.85 12.79 23.37
CA ILE A 43 9.94 12.53 22.43
C ILE A 43 9.44 11.64 21.30
N TRP A 44 8.73 10.57 21.61
CA TRP A 44 8.16 9.67 20.61
C TRP A 44 7.28 10.39 19.60
N ARG A 45 6.43 11.32 20.07
CA ARG A 45 5.59 12.13 19.18
C ARG A 45 6.42 13.00 18.24
N LYS A 46 7.42 13.70 18.74
CA LYS A 46 8.31 14.55 17.92
C LYS A 46 9.08 13.73 16.90
N VAL A 47 9.62 12.59 17.31
CA VAL A 47 10.34 11.65 16.42
C VAL A 47 9.42 11.11 15.34
N SER A 48 8.19 10.70 15.66
CA SER A 48 7.23 10.23 14.65
C SER A 48 6.87 11.31 13.64
N ILE A 49 6.70 12.56 14.07
CA ILE A 49 6.47 13.71 13.18
C ILE A 49 7.67 13.91 12.23
N PHE A 50 8.88 13.91 12.78
CA PHE A 50 10.11 14.01 11.99
C PHE A 50 10.26 12.86 10.99
N CYS A 51 10.05 11.62 11.40
CA CYS A 51 10.10 10.46 10.51
C CYS A 51 9.06 10.55 9.37
N ASN A 52 7.84 11.01 9.67
CA ASN A 52 6.82 11.24 8.64
C ASN A 52 7.22 12.35 7.68
N PHE A 53 7.88 13.42 8.17
CA PHE A 53 8.43 14.47 7.32
C PHE A 53 9.54 13.94 6.40
N MET A 54 10.46 13.13 6.92
CA MET A 54 11.50 12.49 6.10
C MET A 54 10.91 11.55 5.05
N MET A 55 9.85 10.80 5.39
CA MET A 55 9.12 10.00 4.41
C MET A 55 8.45 10.86 3.34
N TYR A 56 7.89 12.02 3.71
CA TYR A 56 7.37 12.99 2.74
C TYR A 56 8.47 13.47 1.79
N CYS A 57 9.66 13.79 2.31
CA CYS A 57 10.83 14.18 1.50
C CYS A 57 11.25 13.05 0.55
N TRP A 58 11.24 11.80 1.01
CA TRP A 58 11.49 10.64 0.17
C TRP A 58 10.49 10.53 -0.98
N CYS A 59 9.20 10.64 -0.69
CA CYS A 59 8.14 10.65 -1.71
C CYS A 59 8.30 11.83 -2.69
N ALA A 60 8.74 13.00 -2.20
CA ALA A 60 8.99 14.17 -3.05
C ALA A 60 10.20 13.97 -3.96
N GLY A 61 11.27 13.34 -3.45
CA GLY A 61 12.44 12.93 -4.24
C GLY A 61 12.06 11.95 -5.35
N LEU A 62 11.29 10.91 -5.02
CA LEU A 62 10.77 9.98 -6.04
C LEU A 62 9.88 10.68 -7.08
N ALA A 63 9.06 11.66 -6.65
CA ALA A 63 8.25 12.45 -7.58
C ALA A 63 9.11 13.30 -8.52
N ALA A 64 10.22 13.84 -8.04
CA ALA A 64 11.18 14.57 -8.87
C ALA A 64 11.84 13.64 -9.90
N LEU A 65 12.23 12.42 -9.49
CA LEU A 65 12.79 11.42 -10.41
C LEU A 65 11.78 11.00 -11.49
N LEU A 66 10.53 10.79 -11.15
CA LEU A 66 9.50 10.46 -12.15
C LEU A 66 9.28 11.60 -13.16
N ARG A 67 9.48 12.86 -12.77
CA ARG A 67 9.39 14.01 -13.68
C ARG A 67 10.53 14.07 -14.71
N LEU A 68 11.63 13.35 -14.49
CA LEU A 68 12.71 13.22 -15.47
C LEU A 68 12.27 12.41 -16.69
N ASN A 69 11.18 11.66 -16.60
CA ASN A 69 10.55 11.02 -17.75
C ASN A 69 9.48 11.96 -18.36
N PRO A 70 9.79 12.68 -19.45
CA PRO A 70 8.85 13.64 -20.04
C PRO A 70 7.66 12.98 -20.74
N HIS A 71 7.74 11.68 -20.99
CA HIS A 71 6.68 10.91 -21.64
C HIS A 71 5.67 10.31 -20.66
N LEU A 72 5.95 10.39 -19.35
CA LEU A 72 5.06 9.85 -18.33
C LEU A 72 3.84 10.74 -18.13
N GLN A 73 2.69 10.22 -18.49
CA GLN A 73 1.40 10.85 -18.28
C GLN A 73 0.66 10.23 -17.09
N TRP A 74 0.03 11.09 -16.31
CA TRP A 74 -0.81 10.72 -15.19
C TRP A 74 -2.27 10.98 -15.55
N ASP A 75 -3.08 9.94 -15.45
CA ASP A 75 -4.53 10.02 -15.60
C ASP A 75 -5.14 9.63 -14.25
N VAL A 76 -5.57 10.63 -13.48
CA VAL A 76 -6.00 10.48 -12.10
C VAL A 76 -7.36 11.10 -11.88
N GLU A 77 -8.28 10.33 -11.31
CA GLU A 77 -9.64 10.77 -10.98
C GLU A 77 -9.99 10.45 -9.52
N GLY A 78 -10.85 11.28 -8.92
CA GLY A 78 -11.44 11.06 -7.60
C GLY A 78 -10.56 11.51 -6.44
N LEU A 79 -9.71 12.53 -6.60
CA LEU A 79 -8.91 13.12 -5.52
C LEU A 79 -9.68 14.16 -4.69
N GLU A 80 -10.87 14.53 -5.12
CA GLU A 80 -11.69 15.56 -4.50
C GLU A 80 -12.14 15.12 -3.10
N GLY A 81 -12.17 16.07 -2.16
CA GLY A 81 -12.62 15.81 -0.79
C GLY A 81 -11.61 15.06 0.09
N LEU A 82 -10.40 14.76 -0.42
CA LEU A 82 -9.34 14.18 0.40
C LEU A 82 -8.70 15.23 1.32
N SER A 83 -8.34 14.83 2.54
CA SER A 83 -7.75 15.72 3.54
C SER A 83 -6.66 15.03 4.35
N LYS A 84 -5.60 15.77 4.68
CA LYS A 84 -4.54 15.30 5.60
C LYS A 84 -4.98 15.22 7.07
N LYS A 85 -6.18 15.69 7.37
CA LYS A 85 -6.74 15.70 8.73
C LYS A 85 -7.58 14.45 9.03
N ASN A 86 -7.84 13.62 8.01
CA ASN A 86 -8.72 12.46 8.09
C ASN A 86 -7.92 11.15 8.24
N TRP A 87 -8.61 10.11 8.69
CA TRP A 87 -8.09 8.74 8.73
C TRP A 87 -8.64 7.93 7.57
N TYR A 88 -7.76 7.24 6.86
CA TYR A 88 -8.15 6.45 5.70
C TYR A 88 -7.69 4.99 5.81
N LEU A 89 -8.59 4.09 5.42
CA LEU A 89 -8.23 2.74 5.03
C LEU A 89 -8.14 2.69 3.50
N LEU A 90 -6.98 2.44 2.95
CA LEU A 90 -6.74 2.39 1.51
C LEU A 90 -6.59 0.93 1.07
N ILE A 91 -7.41 0.50 0.13
CA ILE A 91 -7.30 -0.80 -0.53
C ILE A 91 -6.93 -0.60 -1.99
N CYS A 92 -5.98 -1.40 -2.48
CA CYS A 92 -5.48 -1.30 -3.85
C CYS A 92 -5.17 -2.69 -4.42
N ASN A 93 -5.30 -2.85 -5.71
CA ASN A 93 -4.73 -3.97 -6.45
C ASN A 93 -3.20 -3.88 -6.46
N HIS A 94 -2.51 -5.00 -6.70
CA HIS A 94 -1.05 -5.04 -6.60
C HIS A 94 -0.40 -5.79 -7.75
N ARG A 95 0.31 -5.07 -8.62
CA ARG A 95 1.00 -5.66 -9.77
C ARG A 95 2.53 -5.63 -9.63
N SER A 96 3.07 -4.55 -9.07
CA SER A 96 4.53 -4.37 -9.02
C SER A 96 4.98 -3.47 -7.86
N TRP A 97 6.27 -3.33 -7.69
CA TRP A 97 6.85 -2.34 -6.77
C TRP A 97 6.53 -0.89 -7.18
N ALA A 98 6.23 -0.66 -8.48
CA ALA A 98 5.81 0.65 -8.95
C ALA A 98 4.54 1.16 -8.24
N ASP A 99 3.65 0.27 -7.83
CA ASP A 99 2.39 0.63 -7.15
C ASP A 99 2.65 1.39 -5.85
N ILE A 100 3.67 0.96 -5.08
CA ILE A 100 4.05 1.63 -3.83
C ILE A 100 4.57 3.04 -4.13
N VAL A 101 5.43 3.17 -5.15
CA VAL A 101 5.97 4.47 -5.57
C VAL A 101 4.84 5.39 -6.03
N VAL A 102 3.93 4.89 -6.86
CA VAL A 102 2.78 5.65 -7.37
C VAL A 102 1.90 6.14 -6.22
N LEU A 103 1.52 5.25 -5.29
CA LEU A 103 0.69 5.63 -4.14
C LEU A 103 1.41 6.66 -3.24
N CYS A 104 2.71 6.49 -3.00
CA CYS A 104 3.50 7.44 -2.20
C CYS A 104 3.59 8.80 -2.88
N VAL A 105 3.91 8.83 -4.18
CA VAL A 105 4.07 10.06 -4.94
C VAL A 105 2.75 10.80 -5.10
N LEU A 106 1.67 10.10 -5.46
CA LEU A 106 0.36 10.70 -5.70
C LEU A 106 -0.21 11.28 -4.40
N PHE A 107 -0.29 10.44 -3.36
CA PHE A 107 -1.04 10.78 -2.16
C PHE A 107 -0.30 11.65 -1.14
N ARG A 108 1.02 11.88 -1.27
CA ARG A 108 1.80 12.66 -0.30
C ARG A 108 1.24 14.04 0.04
N LYS A 109 0.51 14.66 -0.90
CA LYS A 109 -0.09 15.99 -0.72
C LYS A 109 -1.56 15.96 -0.31
N HIS A 110 -2.25 14.84 -0.51
CA HIS A 110 -3.70 14.73 -0.40
C HIS A 110 -4.18 14.11 0.91
N ILE A 111 -3.47 13.09 1.41
CA ILE A 111 -3.83 12.34 2.62
C ILE A 111 -2.65 12.21 3.57
N PRO A 112 -2.83 11.76 4.82
CA PRO A 112 -1.72 11.42 5.73
C PRO A 112 -0.78 10.38 5.14
N MET A 113 0.48 10.35 5.62
CA MET A 113 1.49 9.41 5.12
C MET A 113 1.02 7.96 5.21
N ASN A 114 1.24 7.24 4.12
CA ASN A 114 0.88 5.84 3.98
C ASN A 114 1.63 4.95 4.98
N LYS A 115 0.90 4.11 5.72
CA LYS A 115 1.43 3.06 6.58
C LYS A 115 1.03 1.71 6.01
N TYR A 116 2.03 0.88 5.70
CA TYR A 116 1.81 -0.43 5.10
C TYR A 116 1.82 -1.51 6.15
N PHE A 117 0.93 -2.49 6.02
CA PHE A 117 1.03 -3.71 6.80
C PHE A 117 2.23 -4.54 6.33
N LEU A 118 3.20 -4.70 7.21
CA LEU A 118 4.44 -5.41 6.93
C LEU A 118 4.43 -6.81 7.52
N LYS A 119 5.10 -7.76 6.85
CA LYS A 119 5.34 -9.08 7.44
C LYS A 119 6.29 -8.95 8.63
N GLN A 120 6.02 -9.70 9.71
CA GLN A 120 6.84 -9.68 10.94
C GLN A 120 8.32 -9.94 10.66
N GLN A 121 8.64 -10.81 9.69
CA GLN A 121 10.02 -11.12 9.32
C GLN A 121 10.81 -9.88 8.85
N LEU A 122 10.13 -8.88 8.30
CA LEU A 122 10.76 -7.65 7.83
C LEU A 122 11.34 -6.81 8.99
N ALA A 123 10.82 -7.00 10.22
CA ALA A 123 11.36 -6.34 11.41
C ALA A 123 12.82 -6.72 11.72
N TRP A 124 13.24 -7.91 11.27
CA TRP A 124 14.58 -8.44 11.49
C TRP A 124 15.57 -8.11 10.37
N VAL A 125 15.10 -7.50 9.28
CA VAL A 125 15.98 -7.06 8.19
C VAL A 125 16.73 -5.81 8.66
N PRO A 126 18.08 -5.84 8.68
CA PRO A 126 18.87 -4.70 9.12
C PRO A 126 18.46 -3.42 8.39
N PHE A 127 18.52 -2.29 9.09
CA PHE A 127 18.12 -0.95 8.62
C PHE A 127 16.64 -0.82 8.22
N ILE A 128 16.08 -1.73 7.42
CA ILE A 128 14.69 -1.68 6.95
C ILE A 128 13.73 -1.86 8.13
N GLY A 129 13.97 -2.87 8.98
CA GLY A 129 13.14 -3.16 10.15
C GLY A 129 13.07 -1.96 11.10
N LEU A 130 14.23 -1.38 11.43
CA LEU A 130 14.30 -0.21 12.30
C LEU A 130 13.65 1.03 11.68
N ALA A 131 13.88 1.30 10.39
CA ALA A 131 13.25 2.42 9.70
C ALA A 131 11.73 2.29 9.65
N CYS A 132 11.21 1.10 9.31
CA CYS A 132 9.77 0.84 9.31
C CYS A 132 9.17 0.93 10.72
N TRP A 133 9.89 0.47 11.75
CA TRP A 133 9.46 0.62 13.14
C TRP A 133 9.44 2.09 13.58
N ALA A 134 10.47 2.87 13.23
CA ALA A 134 10.54 4.30 13.52
C ALA A 134 9.40 5.09 12.85
N LEU A 135 9.02 4.67 11.64
CA LEU A 135 7.88 5.18 10.88
C LEU A 135 6.52 4.69 11.41
N ASP A 136 6.48 3.95 12.51
CA ASP A 136 5.27 3.37 13.07
C ASP A 136 4.51 2.41 12.13
N MET A 137 5.22 1.76 11.18
CA MET A 137 4.60 0.76 10.31
C MET A 137 4.12 -0.44 11.15
N PRO A 138 2.90 -0.96 10.92
CA PRO A 138 2.40 -2.11 11.65
C PRO A 138 3.01 -3.42 11.13
N PHE A 139 3.72 -4.13 12.00
CA PHE A 139 4.21 -5.48 11.71
C PHE A 139 3.15 -6.52 12.08
N MET A 140 2.82 -7.39 11.13
CA MET A 140 1.81 -8.43 11.30
C MET A 140 2.44 -9.82 11.31
N LYS A 141 2.07 -10.61 12.32
CA LYS A 141 2.28 -12.07 12.28
C LYS A 141 1.16 -12.69 11.45
N ARG A 142 1.52 -13.44 10.42
CA ARG A 142 0.57 -14.20 9.62
C ARG A 142 0.88 -15.67 9.79
N TYR A 143 0.01 -16.37 10.54
CA TYR A 143 0.11 -17.81 10.67
C TYR A 143 -0.59 -18.50 9.50
N SER A 144 0.04 -19.53 8.94
CA SER A 144 -0.62 -20.36 7.92
C SER A 144 -1.77 -21.16 8.56
N ARG A 145 -2.76 -21.52 7.73
CA ARG A 145 -3.89 -22.37 8.21
C ARG A 145 -3.40 -23.69 8.81
N SER A 146 -2.40 -24.29 8.20
CA SER A 146 -1.78 -25.54 8.69
C SER A 146 -1.06 -25.36 10.02
N TYR A 147 -0.45 -24.20 10.26
CA TYR A 147 0.15 -23.86 11.56
C TYR A 147 -0.92 -23.67 12.63
N LEU A 148 -2.00 -22.92 12.33
CA LEU A 148 -3.10 -22.68 13.28
C LEU A 148 -3.92 -23.94 13.62
N LEU A 149 -3.94 -24.93 12.71
CA LEU A 149 -4.54 -26.24 13.02
C LEU A 149 -3.69 -27.04 14.03
N ARG A 150 -2.37 -26.92 13.95
CA ARG A 150 -1.44 -27.57 14.89
C ARG A 150 -1.26 -26.82 16.22
N HIS A 151 -1.54 -25.49 16.21
CA HIS A 151 -1.40 -24.62 17.36
C HIS A 151 -2.67 -23.78 17.60
N PRO A 152 -3.76 -24.40 18.10
CA PRO A 152 -5.04 -23.70 18.30
C PRO A 152 -4.94 -22.53 19.28
N ASP A 153 -4.02 -22.59 20.24
CA ASP A 153 -3.68 -21.52 21.21
C ASP A 153 -3.17 -20.23 20.57
N ARG A 154 -2.75 -20.30 19.31
CA ARG A 154 -2.26 -19.13 18.54
C ARG A 154 -3.36 -18.43 17.78
N ARG A 155 -4.58 -18.97 17.73
CA ARG A 155 -5.73 -18.30 17.10
C ARG A 155 -6.02 -16.99 17.82
N GLY A 156 -6.13 -15.90 17.06
CA GLY A 156 -6.40 -14.57 17.58
C GLY A 156 -5.19 -13.80 18.12
N LYS A 157 -4.03 -14.44 18.32
CA LYS A 157 -2.81 -13.72 18.75
C LYS A 157 -2.27 -12.77 17.68
N ASP A 158 -2.52 -13.05 16.42
CA ASP A 158 -2.26 -12.16 15.29
C ASP A 158 -3.19 -10.93 15.30
N VAL A 159 -4.46 -11.12 15.71
CA VAL A 159 -5.43 -10.04 15.88
C VAL A 159 -4.98 -9.10 16.99
N GLU A 160 -4.63 -9.64 18.16
CA GLU A 160 -4.16 -8.84 19.31
C GLU A 160 -2.85 -8.11 19.00
N THR A 161 -1.92 -8.75 18.30
CA THR A 161 -0.66 -8.11 17.89
C THR A 161 -0.93 -6.96 16.92
N THR A 162 -1.88 -7.15 15.98
CA THR A 162 -2.29 -6.10 15.05
C THR A 162 -3.01 -4.97 15.78
N ARG A 163 -3.90 -5.29 16.72
CA ARG A 163 -4.59 -4.30 17.55
C ARG A 163 -3.59 -3.39 18.24
N ARG A 164 -2.62 -3.96 18.96
CA ARG A 164 -1.56 -3.19 19.63
C ARG A 164 -0.72 -2.36 18.66
N SER A 165 -0.42 -2.91 17.49
CA SER A 165 0.34 -2.19 16.47
C SER A 165 -0.43 -1.01 15.90
N CYS A 166 -1.76 -1.09 15.86
CA CYS A 166 -2.64 -0.05 15.32
C CYS A 166 -3.08 0.98 16.36
N GLU A 167 -3.02 0.70 17.67
CA GLU A 167 -3.42 1.63 18.74
C GLU A 167 -2.72 3.00 18.66
N LYS A 168 -1.46 3.02 18.24
CA LYS A 168 -0.70 4.26 18.06
C LYS A 168 -1.27 5.16 16.96
N PHE A 169 -2.00 4.61 15.98
CA PHE A 169 -2.65 5.39 14.92
C PHE A 169 -3.88 6.16 15.39
N ARG A 170 -4.39 5.88 16.59
CA ARG A 170 -5.48 6.65 17.19
C ARG A 170 -5.10 8.09 17.52
N ARG A 171 -3.80 8.38 17.65
CA ARG A 171 -3.31 9.67 18.15
C ARG A 171 -3.18 10.76 17.10
N TYR A 172 -3.13 10.40 15.81
CA TYR A 172 -2.98 11.34 14.70
C TYR A 172 -3.47 10.75 13.38
N PRO A 173 -3.95 11.60 12.46
CA PRO A 173 -4.43 11.16 11.16
C PRO A 173 -3.45 10.25 10.45
N THR A 174 -3.95 9.13 9.94
CA THR A 174 -3.11 8.08 9.35
C THR A 174 -3.84 7.43 8.19
N THR A 175 -3.10 7.08 7.14
CA THR A 175 -3.60 6.23 6.04
C THR A 175 -3.00 4.83 6.18
N ILE A 176 -3.84 3.83 6.35
CA ILE A 176 -3.42 2.42 6.36
C ILE A 176 -3.65 1.82 4.99
N VAL A 177 -2.57 1.36 4.36
CA VAL A 177 -2.60 0.77 3.01
C VAL A 177 -2.61 -0.74 3.08
N ASN A 178 -3.55 -1.36 2.40
CA ASN A 178 -3.67 -2.80 2.27
C ASN A 178 -3.76 -3.20 0.79
N PHE A 179 -2.75 -3.93 0.32
CA PHE A 179 -2.85 -4.65 -0.95
C PHE A 179 -3.59 -5.97 -0.69
N VAL A 180 -4.90 -5.95 -0.90
CA VAL A 180 -5.80 -7.03 -0.43
C VAL A 180 -5.59 -8.37 -1.11
N GLU A 181 -4.93 -8.41 -2.26
CA GLU A 181 -4.50 -9.65 -2.91
C GLU A 181 -3.42 -10.39 -2.08
N GLY A 182 -2.71 -9.66 -1.22
CA GLY A 182 -1.65 -10.18 -0.34
C GLY A 182 -0.37 -10.60 -1.05
N SER A 183 -0.33 -10.50 -2.37
CA SER A 183 0.86 -10.67 -3.21
C SER A 183 0.66 -9.95 -4.55
N ARG A 184 1.76 -9.68 -5.26
CA ARG A 184 1.70 -9.10 -6.60
C ARG A 184 1.09 -10.08 -7.59
N PHE A 185 0.24 -9.55 -8.47
CA PHE A 185 -0.35 -10.29 -9.57
C PHE A 185 0.73 -10.84 -10.51
N THR A 186 0.60 -12.10 -10.89
CA THR A 186 1.26 -12.73 -12.05
C THR A 186 0.30 -13.71 -12.69
N HIS A 187 0.49 -14.02 -13.96
CA HIS A 187 -0.37 -15.00 -14.66
C HIS A 187 -0.30 -16.38 -14.02
N GLU A 188 0.90 -16.79 -13.55
CA GLU A 188 1.09 -18.07 -12.85
C GLU A 188 0.30 -18.11 -11.55
N LYS A 189 0.32 -17.05 -10.76
CA LYS A 189 -0.46 -16.97 -9.51
C LYS A 189 -1.96 -16.92 -9.78
N ARG A 190 -2.38 -16.23 -10.84
CA ARG A 190 -3.78 -16.23 -11.25
C ARG A 190 -4.27 -17.67 -11.52
N GLN A 191 -3.49 -18.45 -12.26
CA GLN A 191 -3.79 -19.86 -12.52
C GLN A 191 -3.76 -20.70 -11.23
N GLN A 192 -2.71 -20.59 -10.43
CA GLN A 192 -2.56 -21.32 -9.15
C GLN A 192 -3.68 -21.03 -8.14
N THR A 193 -4.20 -19.81 -8.13
CA THR A 193 -5.28 -19.41 -7.21
C THR A 193 -6.67 -19.62 -7.80
N HIS A 194 -6.78 -20.11 -9.04
CA HIS A 194 -8.03 -20.21 -9.78
C HIS A 194 -8.84 -18.91 -9.72
N SER A 195 -8.14 -17.77 -9.95
CA SER A 195 -8.76 -16.46 -9.84
C SER A 195 -9.90 -16.32 -10.86
N PRO A 196 -11.10 -15.90 -10.44
CA PRO A 196 -12.20 -15.62 -11.35
C PRO A 196 -11.97 -14.34 -12.16
N TYR A 197 -11.01 -13.48 -11.71
CA TYR A 197 -10.69 -12.19 -12.31
C TYR A 197 -9.69 -12.32 -13.45
N GLN A 198 -9.80 -11.44 -14.43
CA GLN A 198 -8.87 -11.41 -15.56
C GLN A 198 -7.56 -10.70 -15.20
N HIS A 199 -7.63 -9.64 -14.40
CA HIS A 199 -6.53 -8.75 -14.09
C HIS A 199 -6.08 -8.77 -12.63
N LEU A 200 -6.79 -9.51 -11.77
CA LEU A 200 -6.63 -9.49 -10.33
C LEU A 200 -6.45 -10.89 -9.74
N LEU A 201 -5.88 -10.95 -8.54
CA LEU A 201 -5.94 -12.14 -7.69
C LEU A 201 -7.14 -12.05 -6.72
N PRO A 202 -7.63 -13.19 -6.19
CA PRO A 202 -8.72 -13.19 -5.23
C PRO A 202 -8.38 -12.33 -4.00
N PRO A 203 -9.26 -11.40 -3.58
CA PRO A 203 -9.00 -10.51 -2.46
C PRO A 203 -9.12 -11.25 -1.12
N LYS A 204 -8.24 -10.91 -0.17
CA LYS A 204 -8.17 -11.49 1.18
C LYS A 204 -8.73 -10.51 2.20
N ALA A 205 -9.92 -10.78 2.68
CA ALA A 205 -10.66 -9.89 3.57
C ALA A 205 -10.05 -9.72 4.97
N ALA A 206 -9.30 -10.70 5.48
CA ALA A 206 -8.85 -10.73 6.87
C ALA A 206 -8.11 -9.46 7.33
N GLY A 207 -7.21 -8.94 6.50
CA GLY A 207 -6.43 -7.75 6.86
C GLY A 207 -7.26 -6.47 6.93
N ILE A 208 -8.26 -6.34 6.05
CA ILE A 208 -9.17 -5.18 6.04
C ILE A 208 -10.14 -5.27 7.21
N ALA A 209 -10.78 -6.44 7.38
CA ALA A 209 -11.73 -6.66 8.46
C ALA A 209 -11.09 -6.41 9.83
N MET A 210 -9.82 -6.84 10.00
CA MET A 210 -9.07 -6.57 11.20
C MET A 210 -8.78 -5.07 11.40
N ALA A 211 -8.40 -4.35 10.34
CA ALA A 211 -8.15 -2.91 10.42
C ALA A 211 -9.43 -2.15 10.79
N ILE A 212 -10.57 -2.51 10.18
CA ILE A 212 -11.87 -1.92 10.50
C ILE A 212 -12.28 -2.26 11.93
N ASN A 213 -12.10 -3.49 12.39
CA ASN A 213 -12.47 -3.87 13.76
C ASN A 213 -11.66 -3.11 14.82
N VAL A 214 -10.38 -2.81 14.54
CA VAL A 214 -9.50 -2.11 15.49
C VAL A 214 -9.65 -0.60 15.45
N LEU A 215 -9.83 -0.01 14.27
CA LEU A 215 -9.79 1.43 14.03
C LEU A 215 -11.05 1.96 13.31
N GLY A 216 -12.06 1.13 13.09
CA GLY A 216 -13.19 1.46 12.23
C GLY A 216 -13.91 2.76 12.60
N SER A 217 -14.11 3.01 13.89
CA SER A 217 -14.69 4.26 14.38
C SER A 217 -13.85 5.51 14.14
N GLN A 218 -12.59 5.35 13.70
CA GLN A 218 -11.68 6.45 13.41
C GLN A 218 -11.46 6.67 11.92
N PHE A 219 -11.75 5.67 11.07
CA PHE A 219 -11.66 5.86 9.64
C PHE A 219 -12.83 6.71 9.14
N ASP A 220 -12.51 7.83 8.52
CA ASP A 220 -13.50 8.68 7.86
C ASP A 220 -14.04 8.03 6.59
N LYS A 221 -13.15 7.40 5.81
CA LYS A 221 -13.48 6.78 4.52
C LYS A 221 -12.56 5.59 4.23
N LEU A 222 -13.09 4.66 3.43
CA LEU A 222 -12.29 3.66 2.74
C LEU A 222 -11.97 4.20 1.33
N LEU A 223 -10.69 4.21 0.97
CA LEU A 223 -10.22 4.55 -0.37
C LEU A 223 -10.04 3.26 -1.17
N ASN A 224 -10.91 3.04 -2.14
CA ASN A 224 -10.80 1.93 -3.09
C ASN A 224 -10.04 2.41 -4.32
N ILE A 225 -8.77 2.04 -4.43
CA ILE A 225 -7.86 2.50 -5.49
C ILE A 225 -7.72 1.42 -6.56
N THR A 226 -8.02 1.80 -7.79
CA THR A 226 -7.66 1.02 -8.99
C THR A 226 -6.42 1.64 -9.63
N LEU A 227 -5.35 0.85 -9.77
CA LEU A 227 -4.09 1.28 -10.36
C LEU A 227 -3.78 0.41 -11.57
N CYS A 228 -3.50 1.06 -12.70
CA CYS A 228 -3.20 0.41 -13.97
C CYS A 228 -2.13 1.18 -14.74
N SER A 229 -1.28 0.44 -15.47
CA SER A 229 -0.33 0.99 -16.45
C SER A 229 -0.62 0.33 -17.81
N PRO A 230 -1.62 0.78 -18.57
CA PRO A 230 -2.20 0.04 -19.68
C PRO A 230 -1.18 -0.33 -20.77
N ASN A 231 -0.18 0.53 -21.00
CA ASN A 231 0.84 0.32 -22.03
C ASN A 231 2.09 -0.43 -21.51
N ASN A 232 2.23 -0.62 -20.20
CA ASN A 232 3.42 -1.18 -19.55
C ASN A 232 3.06 -2.27 -18.53
N ASP A 233 2.20 -3.19 -18.93
CA ASP A 233 1.57 -4.17 -18.03
C ASP A 233 2.54 -5.29 -17.58
N ARG A 234 3.55 -5.57 -18.41
CA ARG A 234 4.45 -6.73 -18.20
C ARG A 234 5.51 -6.48 -17.13
N HIS A 235 6.16 -5.31 -17.17
CA HIS A 235 7.26 -4.95 -16.27
C HIS A 235 7.19 -3.50 -15.78
N PRO A 236 6.08 -3.05 -15.12
CA PRO A 236 5.84 -1.64 -14.82
C PRO A 236 6.96 -0.98 -14.02
N PHE A 237 7.57 -1.70 -13.07
CA PHE A 237 8.66 -1.16 -12.23
C PHE A 237 9.95 -0.96 -13.02
N TYR A 238 10.31 -1.92 -13.87
CA TYR A 238 11.46 -1.79 -14.75
C TYR A 238 11.25 -0.66 -15.76
N ASP A 239 10.05 -0.55 -16.32
CA ASP A 239 9.71 0.51 -17.27
C ASP A 239 9.69 1.88 -16.60
N MET A 240 9.29 1.95 -15.32
CA MET A 240 9.39 3.16 -14.51
C MET A 240 10.84 3.62 -14.35
N LEU A 241 11.76 2.73 -13.97
CA LEU A 241 13.16 3.05 -13.77
C LEU A 241 13.91 3.35 -15.07
N SER A 242 13.56 2.67 -16.15
CA SER A 242 14.18 2.88 -17.47
C SER A 242 13.59 4.05 -18.26
N GLY A 243 12.60 4.79 -17.69
CA GLY A 243 11.91 5.89 -18.35
C GLY A 243 10.99 5.45 -19.49
N ARG A 244 10.64 4.15 -19.58
CA ARG A 244 9.75 3.60 -20.61
C ARG A 244 8.30 3.56 -20.17
N LEU A 245 8.01 3.81 -18.89
CA LEU A 245 6.65 3.93 -18.41
C LEU A 245 6.01 5.18 -19.00
N THR A 246 4.97 5.00 -19.78
CA THR A 246 4.32 6.09 -20.51
C THR A 246 3.06 6.60 -19.84
N ARG A 247 2.35 5.72 -19.11
CA ARG A 247 1.08 6.11 -18.49
C ARG A 247 0.83 5.39 -17.17
N ILE A 248 0.33 6.17 -16.22
CA ILE A 248 -0.19 5.70 -14.94
C ILE A 248 -1.64 6.16 -14.84
N VAL A 249 -2.56 5.20 -14.71
CA VAL A 249 -3.98 5.47 -14.50
C VAL A 249 -4.34 5.12 -13.06
N VAL A 250 -4.93 6.06 -12.35
CA VAL A 250 -5.40 5.88 -10.98
C VAL A 250 -6.85 6.33 -10.86
N ARG A 251 -7.70 5.45 -10.37
CA ARG A 251 -9.10 5.76 -10.06
C ARG A 251 -9.29 5.62 -8.56
N VAL A 252 -9.75 6.68 -7.93
CA VAL A 252 -9.97 6.76 -6.49
C VAL A 252 -11.47 6.79 -6.24
N GLN A 253 -11.98 5.79 -5.53
CA GLN A 253 -13.37 5.72 -5.11
C GLN A 253 -13.44 5.81 -3.60
N LEU A 254 -14.30 6.70 -3.10
CA LEU A 254 -14.55 6.90 -1.69
C LEU A 254 -15.73 6.02 -1.28
N GLU A 255 -15.45 4.99 -0.47
CA GLU A 255 -16.47 4.09 0.05
C GLU A 255 -16.77 4.40 1.52
N PRO A 256 -18.04 4.43 1.94
CA PRO A 256 -18.38 4.57 3.35
C PRO A 256 -18.01 3.31 4.13
N ILE A 257 -17.57 3.48 5.37
CA ILE A 257 -17.38 2.37 6.31
C ILE A 257 -18.64 2.29 7.17
N ASN A 258 -19.63 1.56 6.67
CA ASN A 258 -20.92 1.38 7.33
C ASN A 258 -20.84 0.38 8.49
N GLU A 259 -21.82 0.38 9.39
CA GLU A 259 -21.89 -0.56 10.51
C GLU A 259 -21.86 -2.03 10.07
N GLU A 260 -22.37 -2.35 8.88
CA GLU A 260 -22.32 -3.69 8.30
C GLU A 260 -20.90 -4.24 8.10
N LEU A 261 -19.88 -3.38 8.03
CA LEU A 261 -18.47 -3.74 7.91
C LEU A 261 -17.81 -3.97 9.28
N HIS A 262 -18.52 -3.69 10.38
CA HIS A 262 -18.06 -3.96 11.73
C HIS A 262 -18.58 -5.32 12.22
N GLY A 263 -17.71 -6.12 12.85
CA GLY A 263 -18.07 -7.43 13.39
C GLY A 263 -16.87 -8.32 13.66
N ASP A 264 -17.12 -9.47 14.27
CA ASP A 264 -16.08 -10.45 14.61
C ASP A 264 -15.75 -11.34 13.42
N TYR A 265 -14.76 -10.91 12.63
CA TYR A 265 -14.28 -11.67 11.47
C TYR A 265 -13.67 -13.04 11.84
N VAL A 266 -13.23 -13.22 13.08
CA VAL A 266 -12.54 -14.45 13.53
C VAL A 266 -13.55 -15.50 13.92
N ASN A 267 -14.55 -15.16 14.73
CA ASN A 267 -15.47 -16.11 15.37
C ASN A 267 -16.83 -16.16 14.68
N ASP A 268 -17.29 -15.06 14.05
CA ASP A 268 -18.57 -15.04 13.34
C ASP A 268 -18.41 -15.46 11.86
N LYS A 269 -18.81 -16.69 11.56
CA LYS A 269 -18.78 -17.25 10.19
C LYS A 269 -19.73 -16.51 9.23
N THR A 270 -20.86 -16.00 9.72
CA THR A 270 -21.85 -15.28 8.92
C THR A 270 -21.32 -13.93 8.52
N PHE A 271 -20.78 -13.16 9.48
CA PHE A 271 -20.10 -11.90 9.22
C PHE A 271 -18.92 -12.10 8.24
N LYS A 272 -18.09 -13.10 8.46
CA LYS A 272 -16.96 -13.42 7.58
C LYS A 272 -17.38 -13.64 6.12
N ARG A 273 -18.47 -14.40 5.89
CA ARG A 273 -19.00 -14.65 4.54
C ARG A 273 -19.57 -13.39 3.91
N ARG A 274 -20.31 -12.58 4.68
CA ARG A 274 -20.88 -11.29 4.25
C ARG A 274 -19.78 -10.30 3.85
N PHE A 275 -18.76 -10.16 4.69
CA PHE A 275 -17.62 -9.27 4.46
C PHE A 275 -16.81 -9.69 3.21
N GLN A 276 -16.55 -10.99 3.05
CA GLN A 276 -15.86 -11.50 1.86
C GLN A 276 -16.68 -11.26 0.58
N ARG A 277 -18.00 -11.44 0.63
CA ARG A 277 -18.88 -11.15 -0.51
C ARG A 277 -18.85 -9.69 -0.90
N TRP A 278 -18.97 -8.78 0.08
CA TRP A 278 -18.84 -7.35 -0.13
C TRP A 278 -17.50 -7.00 -0.83
N LEU A 279 -16.40 -7.55 -0.34
CA LEU A 279 -15.08 -7.31 -0.93
C LEU A 279 -14.96 -7.88 -2.34
N ASN A 280 -15.54 -9.06 -2.61
CA ASN A 280 -15.57 -9.64 -3.94
C ASN A 280 -16.33 -8.74 -4.92
N THR A 281 -17.48 -8.17 -4.51
CA THR A 281 -18.25 -7.21 -5.34
C THR A 281 -17.41 -5.97 -5.71
N LEU A 282 -16.60 -5.46 -4.81
CA LEU A 282 -15.67 -4.37 -5.14
C LEU A 282 -14.61 -4.83 -6.14
N TRP A 283 -14.15 -6.08 -6.02
CA TRP A 283 -13.13 -6.64 -6.90
C TRP A 283 -13.68 -6.95 -8.30
N ASP A 284 -14.94 -7.41 -8.41
CA ASP A 284 -15.64 -7.58 -9.69
C ASP A 284 -15.70 -6.26 -10.46
N LYS A 285 -16.15 -5.18 -9.81
CA LYS A 285 -16.18 -3.84 -10.40
C LYS A 285 -14.79 -3.35 -10.82
N LYS A 286 -13.78 -3.60 -10.00
CA LYS A 286 -12.39 -3.20 -10.25
C LYS A 286 -11.79 -3.96 -11.45
N ASP A 287 -12.08 -5.24 -11.61
CA ASP A 287 -11.60 -6.04 -12.74
C ASP A 287 -12.17 -5.53 -14.06
N ILE A 288 -13.49 -5.23 -14.08
CA ILE A 288 -14.18 -4.59 -15.23
C ILE A 288 -13.54 -3.21 -15.52
N GLN A 289 -13.35 -2.37 -14.52
CA GLN A 289 -12.75 -1.05 -14.68
C GLN A 289 -11.33 -1.12 -15.27
N ILE A 290 -10.52 -2.10 -14.87
CA ILE A 290 -9.18 -2.31 -15.44
C ILE A 290 -9.27 -2.70 -16.91
N GLU A 291 -10.21 -3.55 -17.29
CA GLU A 291 -10.42 -3.96 -18.69
C GLU A 291 -10.87 -2.76 -19.55
N GLU A 292 -11.82 -1.96 -19.06
CA GLU A 292 -12.27 -0.74 -19.72
C GLU A 292 -11.11 0.25 -19.95
N ILE A 293 -10.29 0.50 -18.91
CA ILE A 293 -9.11 1.34 -19.01
C ILE A 293 -8.17 0.80 -20.11
N LYS A 294 -7.84 -0.48 -20.08
CA LYS A 294 -6.92 -1.09 -21.04
C LYS A 294 -7.44 -1.02 -22.47
N THR A 295 -8.72 -1.25 -22.64
CA THR A 295 -9.38 -1.20 -23.96
C THR A 295 -9.41 0.21 -24.51
N SER A 296 -9.77 1.20 -23.69
CA SER A 296 -9.79 2.61 -24.13
C SER A 296 -8.43 3.10 -24.61
N TYR A 297 -7.34 2.75 -23.89
CA TYR A 297 -6.00 3.14 -24.30
C TYR A 297 -5.41 2.33 -25.46
N LYS A 298 -5.87 1.11 -25.69
CA LYS A 298 -5.50 0.32 -26.87
C LYS A 298 -6.09 0.93 -28.14
N ASN A 299 -7.36 1.36 -28.07
CA ASN A 299 -8.06 1.97 -29.20
C ASN A 299 -7.55 3.38 -29.51
N ALA A 300 -7.12 4.15 -28.49
CA ALA A 300 -6.55 5.49 -28.68
C ALA A 300 -5.12 5.49 -29.21
N GLY A 301 -4.45 4.34 -29.25
CA GLY A 301 -3.09 4.18 -29.79
C GLY A 301 -3.02 3.59 -31.19
N GLN A 302 -4.18 3.29 -31.77
CA GLN A 302 -4.35 2.95 -33.19
C GLN A 302 -4.77 4.20 -33.97
#